data_74bb0428d37b4798c53687c47f9f67ba
#
_entry.id   74bb0428d37b4798c53687c47f9f67ba
#
_cell.length_a   1.000
_cell.length_b   1.000
_cell.length_c   1.000
_cell.angle_alpha   90.00
_cell.angle_beta   90.00
_cell.angle_gamma   90.00
#
_symmetry.space_group_name_H-M   'P 1'
#
loop_
_entity.id
_entity.type
_entity.pdbx_description
1 polymer ?
#
loop_
_entity_poly.entity_id
_entity_poly.type
_entity_poly.pdbx_seq_one_letter_code
_entity_poly.pdbx_strand_id
1 'polypeptide(L)'
;MNSRIVDLDRLTAAGVREGALDGRSVTVLGLARSGIAMARFFADAGAHVTVYDGRRTAELRSAIDALGGRPIDLALGPEVEPAGAWASADLVATSPSINPNFPTAEPRLRAALGRLVEAHRADPRGAPALVSETDLVLRMCPCPTIGITGTKGKTTTSSLTAALLTQDRAHPAILGGNIGIPLVERLTELTPEHRVVIELSELQLPTLSRGTTVAVYTNVTSDHLDRHGSVAAYRAVKRRLAELVDPAGALVLNAEDPVAAALAELRTAPVVTYRRERPLPGGLGVEDGWIVAAGVERLRLAGGGAAQVGRSGRIMPISELAIPGDHNVSNALAAAAVALLFGLSAGKIRRAAAAFAGVEHRLEQVATVGGVRFINDSQGTQPDAVIAALRAFPRPLVLIAGGRDKGVDLSGLGPVAAARADAAVLIGESGPSLADLFRKSGVARVEQAASLQEAVDLADAIAREALAARAARPAQAGAGGQAAPGPATVLLSPAAASFDMFADYAARGAAFRAAVEAIARRRAAGEPSR
;
A
#
# COMPACT_ATOMS: atom_id res chain seq x y z
N MET A 1 -42.54 12.83 5.51
CA MET A 1 -41.81 12.13 6.59
C MET A 1 -40.38 12.00 6.12
N ASN A 2 -39.42 12.72 6.71
CA ASN A 2 -38.01 12.52 6.42
C ASN A 2 -37.64 11.11 6.92
N SER A 3 -37.19 10.25 6.00
CA SER A 3 -36.65 8.94 6.35
C SER A 3 -35.52 9.12 7.36
N ARG A 4 -35.52 8.35 8.45
CA ARG A 4 -34.38 8.30 9.38
C ARG A 4 -33.15 7.75 8.72
N ILE A 5 -33.29 6.85 7.74
CA ILE A 5 -32.18 6.20 7.06
C ILE A 5 -31.38 7.20 6.24
N VAL A 6 -30.05 7.14 6.33
CA VAL A 6 -29.13 7.98 5.57
C VAL A 6 -29.16 7.55 4.11
N ASP A 7 -29.54 8.47 3.22
CA ASP A 7 -29.47 8.25 1.77
C ASP A 7 -28.02 8.50 1.29
N LEU A 8 -27.29 7.41 1.08
CA LEU A 8 -25.88 7.47 0.65
C LEU A 8 -25.68 8.14 -0.73
N ASP A 9 -26.69 8.14 -1.60
CA ASP A 9 -26.59 8.76 -2.93
C ASP A 9 -26.70 10.28 -2.87
N ARG A 10 -27.24 10.80 -1.78
CA ARG A 10 -27.34 12.25 -1.50
C ARG A 10 -26.29 12.75 -0.52
N LEU A 11 -25.55 11.85 0.13
CA LEU A 11 -24.52 12.24 1.07
C LEU A 11 -23.29 12.79 0.32
N THR A 12 -22.94 14.04 0.59
CA THR A 12 -21.79 14.72 0.00
C THR A 12 -20.90 15.31 1.09
N ALA A 13 -19.63 15.55 0.78
CA ALA A 13 -18.71 16.22 1.71
C ALA A 13 -19.19 17.63 2.11
N ALA A 14 -19.84 18.35 1.19
CA ALA A 14 -20.47 19.64 1.47
C ALA A 14 -21.66 19.48 2.44
N GLY A 15 -22.57 18.54 2.13
CA GLY A 15 -23.73 18.27 2.99
C GLY A 15 -23.33 17.85 4.41
N VAL A 16 -22.25 17.09 4.58
CA VAL A 16 -21.73 16.76 5.92
C VAL A 16 -21.28 18.01 6.67
N ARG A 17 -20.57 18.93 6.00
CA ARG A 17 -20.22 20.23 6.63
C ARG A 17 -21.45 21.09 7.00
N GLU A 18 -22.55 20.89 6.29
CA GLU A 18 -23.82 21.59 6.50
C GLU A 18 -24.75 20.85 7.48
N GLY A 19 -24.26 19.80 8.17
CA GLY A 19 -24.99 19.06 9.20
C GLY A 19 -25.89 17.92 8.69
N ALA A 20 -25.62 17.35 7.50
CA ALA A 20 -26.43 16.24 6.97
C ALA A 20 -26.42 14.98 7.87
N LEU A 21 -25.46 14.88 8.79
CA LEU A 21 -25.31 13.78 9.75
C LEU A 21 -25.69 14.17 11.18
N ASP A 22 -26.10 15.42 11.43
CA ASP A 22 -26.47 15.87 12.78
C ASP A 22 -27.60 15.02 13.36
N GLY A 23 -27.35 14.46 14.54
CA GLY A 23 -28.32 13.62 15.28
C GLY A 23 -28.63 12.28 14.61
N ARG A 24 -27.92 11.88 13.53
CA ARG A 24 -28.06 10.56 12.93
C ARG A 24 -27.37 9.51 13.79
N SER A 25 -27.96 8.33 13.89
CA SER A 25 -27.36 7.19 14.58
C SER A 25 -26.49 6.38 13.60
N VAL A 26 -25.19 6.32 13.84
CA VAL A 26 -24.23 5.59 12.99
C VAL A 26 -23.55 4.51 13.79
N THR A 27 -23.60 3.27 13.31
CA THR A 27 -22.80 2.17 13.90
C THR A 27 -21.57 1.92 13.04
N VAL A 28 -20.40 1.93 13.68
CA VAL A 28 -19.12 1.63 13.06
C VAL A 28 -18.65 0.24 13.49
N LEU A 29 -18.34 -0.65 12.54
CA LEU A 29 -17.94 -2.03 12.79
C LEU A 29 -16.42 -2.20 12.72
N GLY A 30 -15.84 -2.64 13.83
CA GLY A 30 -14.42 -2.86 14.03
C GLY A 30 -13.67 -1.62 14.49
N LEU A 31 -12.86 -1.76 15.53
CA LEU A 31 -12.04 -0.70 16.12
C LEU A 31 -10.56 -0.93 15.76
N ALA A 32 -10.28 -0.92 14.45
CA ALA A 32 -8.94 -0.83 13.87
C ALA A 32 -8.81 0.51 13.12
N ARG A 33 -7.70 0.71 12.38
CA ARG A 33 -7.37 1.98 11.72
C ARG A 33 -8.55 2.65 10.99
N SER A 34 -9.24 1.95 10.08
CA SER A 34 -10.39 2.51 9.34
C SER A 34 -11.59 2.76 10.25
N GLY A 35 -11.84 1.88 11.22
CA GLY A 35 -12.95 2.05 12.16
C GLY A 35 -12.76 3.25 13.09
N ILE A 36 -11.56 3.44 13.63
CA ILE A 36 -11.21 4.63 14.43
C ILE A 36 -11.43 5.92 13.61
N ALA A 37 -10.93 5.94 12.37
CA ALA A 37 -11.07 7.09 11.48
C ALA A 37 -12.53 7.41 11.16
N MET A 38 -13.36 6.39 10.84
CA MET A 38 -14.78 6.55 10.59
C MET A 38 -15.53 7.00 11.85
N ALA A 39 -15.24 6.40 13.01
CA ALA A 39 -15.90 6.77 14.26
C ALA A 39 -15.63 8.25 14.62
N ARG A 40 -14.41 8.70 14.45
CA ARG A 40 -14.02 10.12 14.63
C ARG A 40 -14.72 11.01 13.62
N PHE A 41 -14.69 10.65 12.33
CA PHE A 41 -15.33 11.41 11.26
C PHE A 41 -16.84 11.60 11.51
N PHE A 42 -17.57 10.53 11.85
CA PHE A 42 -19.00 10.62 12.10
C PHE A 42 -19.32 11.39 13.38
N ALA A 43 -18.54 11.21 14.45
CA ALA A 43 -18.71 11.98 15.68
C ALA A 43 -18.46 13.49 15.46
N ASP A 44 -17.39 13.83 14.73
CA ASP A 44 -17.07 15.21 14.36
C ASP A 44 -18.11 15.83 13.41
N ALA A 45 -18.85 15.00 12.67
CA ALA A 45 -19.96 15.39 11.81
C ALA A 45 -21.32 15.44 12.53
N GLY A 46 -21.35 15.41 13.87
CA GLY A 46 -22.56 15.55 14.69
C GLY A 46 -23.43 14.30 14.83
N ALA A 47 -22.96 13.13 14.37
CA ALA A 47 -23.70 11.88 14.51
C ALA A 47 -23.55 11.28 15.93
N HIS A 48 -24.60 10.54 16.37
CA HIS A 48 -24.50 9.63 17.51
C HIS A 48 -23.82 8.34 17.06
N VAL A 49 -22.59 8.11 17.51
CA VAL A 49 -21.77 7.00 17.03
C VAL A 49 -21.75 5.86 18.05
N THR A 50 -22.04 4.65 17.59
CA THR A 50 -21.78 3.40 18.32
C THR A 50 -20.69 2.61 17.61
N VAL A 51 -19.65 2.19 18.33
CA VAL A 51 -18.62 1.29 17.77
C VAL A 51 -18.84 -0.13 18.28
N TYR A 52 -18.95 -1.08 17.35
CA TYR A 52 -18.97 -2.51 17.64
C TYR A 52 -17.63 -3.17 17.35
N ASP A 53 -17.11 -3.95 18.31
CA ASP A 53 -15.97 -4.86 18.07
C ASP A 53 -16.10 -6.10 18.97
N GLY A 54 -15.96 -7.29 18.42
CA GLY A 54 -16.08 -8.54 19.15
C GLY A 54 -14.92 -8.83 20.13
N ARG A 55 -13.85 -8.02 20.12
CA ARG A 55 -12.74 -8.12 21.08
C ARG A 55 -13.11 -7.44 22.40
N ARG A 56 -12.46 -7.89 23.46
CA ARG A 56 -12.70 -7.33 24.80
C ARG A 56 -12.07 -5.94 24.95
N THR A 57 -12.64 -5.11 25.81
CA THR A 57 -12.14 -3.75 26.10
C THR A 57 -10.65 -3.72 26.46
N ALA A 58 -10.17 -4.73 27.21
CA ALA A 58 -8.76 -4.81 27.60
C ALA A 58 -7.79 -4.92 26.39
N GLU A 59 -8.24 -5.53 25.30
CA GLU A 59 -7.46 -5.70 24.05
C GLU A 59 -7.51 -4.45 23.16
N LEU A 60 -8.46 -3.54 23.44
CA LEU A 60 -8.75 -2.37 22.60
C LEU A 60 -8.36 -1.03 23.24
N ARG A 61 -7.67 -1.02 24.39
CA ARG A 61 -7.38 0.22 25.14
C ARG A 61 -6.74 1.30 24.27
N SER A 62 -5.68 0.99 23.55
CA SER A 62 -5.01 1.96 22.66
C SER A 62 -5.91 2.46 21.53
N ALA A 63 -6.81 1.62 21.03
CA ALA A 63 -7.76 1.99 19.98
C ALA A 63 -8.89 2.88 20.54
N ILE A 64 -9.31 2.65 21.78
CA ILE A 64 -10.27 3.51 22.50
C ILE A 64 -9.65 4.87 22.79
N ASP A 65 -8.40 4.91 23.27
CA ASP A 65 -7.66 6.16 23.50
C ASP A 65 -7.52 6.96 22.21
N ALA A 66 -7.34 6.28 21.06
CA ALA A 66 -7.25 6.90 19.74
C ALA A 66 -8.56 7.54 19.27
N LEU A 67 -9.71 7.27 19.90
CA LEU A 67 -10.96 7.99 19.63
C LEU A 67 -10.93 9.44 20.13
N GLY A 68 -9.97 9.79 21.00
CA GLY A 68 -9.68 11.15 21.39
C GLY A 68 -10.75 11.81 22.28
N GLY A 69 -11.39 11.04 23.17
CA GLY A 69 -12.39 11.53 24.11
C GLY A 69 -13.73 11.99 23.50
N ARG A 70 -14.00 11.65 22.24
CA ARG A 70 -15.29 11.93 21.60
C ARG A 70 -16.40 11.13 22.26
N PRO A 71 -17.66 11.66 22.29
CA PRO A 71 -18.81 10.96 22.83
C PRO A 71 -19.24 9.83 21.90
N ILE A 72 -18.59 8.67 22.03
CA ILE A 72 -18.80 7.48 21.22
C ILE A 72 -19.19 6.32 22.14
N ASP A 73 -20.32 5.70 21.86
CA ASP A 73 -20.78 4.52 22.58
C ASP A 73 -19.99 3.27 22.14
N LEU A 74 -19.66 2.39 23.08
CA LEU A 74 -18.83 1.23 22.84
C LEU A 74 -19.62 -0.07 23.11
N ALA A 75 -19.86 -0.85 22.07
CA ALA A 75 -20.47 -2.19 22.12
C ALA A 75 -19.37 -3.25 21.88
N LEU A 76 -18.59 -3.56 22.94
CA LEU A 76 -17.37 -4.35 22.86
C LEU A 76 -17.51 -5.69 23.58
N GLY A 77 -16.92 -6.71 23.00
CA GLY A 77 -16.82 -8.05 23.62
C GLY A 77 -17.54 -9.13 22.84
N PRO A 78 -17.13 -10.39 23.06
CA PRO A 78 -17.70 -11.55 22.35
C PRO A 78 -19.16 -11.85 22.75
N GLU A 79 -19.61 -11.32 23.89
CA GLU A 79 -20.99 -11.45 24.41
C GLU A 79 -21.97 -10.50 23.74
N VAL A 80 -21.49 -9.45 23.07
CA VAL A 80 -22.36 -8.49 22.39
C VAL A 80 -22.94 -9.13 21.13
N GLU A 81 -24.28 -9.16 21.04
CA GLU A 81 -24.93 -9.63 19.81
C GLU A 81 -24.73 -8.60 18.68
N PRO A 82 -24.09 -8.96 17.55
CA PRO A 82 -23.78 -8.01 16.49
C PRO A 82 -24.97 -7.21 16.00
N ALA A 83 -26.10 -7.86 15.70
CA ALA A 83 -27.30 -7.20 15.18
C ALA A 83 -27.89 -6.19 16.16
N GLY A 84 -27.73 -6.40 17.47
CA GLY A 84 -28.16 -5.46 18.51
C GLY A 84 -27.42 -4.13 18.46
N ALA A 85 -26.15 -4.14 18.05
CA ALA A 85 -25.32 -2.93 18.00
C ALA A 85 -25.79 -1.91 16.93
N TRP A 86 -26.56 -2.34 15.94
CA TRP A 86 -27.10 -1.45 14.89
C TRP A 86 -28.62 -1.47 14.75
N ALA A 87 -29.34 -2.01 15.75
CA ALA A 87 -30.81 -2.11 15.69
C ALA A 87 -31.52 -0.76 15.52
N SER A 88 -30.92 0.33 16.01
CA SER A 88 -31.44 1.70 15.89
C SER A 88 -30.60 2.58 14.95
N ALA A 89 -29.66 2.01 14.19
CA ALA A 89 -28.78 2.78 13.32
C ALA A 89 -29.51 3.29 12.07
N ASP A 90 -29.16 4.50 11.66
CA ASP A 90 -29.56 5.11 10.39
C ASP A 90 -28.57 4.78 9.27
N LEU A 91 -27.33 4.37 9.66
CA LEU A 91 -26.24 3.93 8.77
C LEU A 91 -25.33 2.96 9.51
N VAL A 92 -24.85 1.93 8.80
CA VAL A 92 -23.80 1.04 9.31
C VAL A 92 -22.55 1.19 8.45
N ALA A 93 -21.45 1.60 9.08
CA ALA A 93 -20.16 1.76 8.43
C ALA A 93 -19.20 0.66 8.85
N THR A 94 -18.40 0.14 7.95
CA THR A 94 -17.54 -1.01 8.22
C THR A 94 -16.12 -0.85 7.70
N SER A 95 -15.16 -1.47 8.40
CA SER A 95 -13.83 -1.69 7.83
C SER A 95 -13.93 -2.63 6.63
N PRO A 96 -13.15 -2.43 5.56
CA PRO A 96 -13.18 -3.30 4.37
C PRO A 96 -12.95 -4.78 4.66
N SER A 97 -12.23 -5.11 5.72
CA SER A 97 -11.99 -6.50 6.16
C SER A 97 -13.22 -7.17 6.80
N ILE A 98 -14.20 -6.39 7.23
CA ILE A 98 -15.46 -6.88 7.83
C ILE A 98 -16.54 -6.83 6.75
N ASN A 99 -16.75 -7.95 6.07
CA ASN A 99 -17.57 -8.04 4.87
C ASN A 99 -18.34 -9.39 4.89
N PRO A 100 -19.64 -9.42 4.56
CA PRO A 100 -20.42 -10.65 4.53
C PRO A 100 -19.89 -11.69 3.52
N ASN A 101 -19.16 -11.24 2.49
CA ASN A 101 -18.63 -12.11 1.45
C ASN A 101 -17.29 -12.79 1.82
N PHE A 102 -16.66 -12.42 2.94
CA PHE A 102 -15.38 -13.01 3.34
C PHE A 102 -15.50 -14.00 4.49
N PRO A 103 -14.92 -15.20 4.36
CA PRO A 103 -14.96 -16.22 5.40
C PRO A 103 -14.16 -15.84 6.67
N THR A 104 -13.29 -14.83 6.59
CA THR A 104 -12.46 -14.34 7.71
C THR A 104 -13.23 -13.51 8.73
N ALA A 105 -14.43 -13.05 8.42
CA ALA A 105 -15.30 -12.41 9.41
C ALA A 105 -15.88 -13.46 10.38
N GLU A 106 -16.00 -13.08 11.65
CA GLU A 106 -16.64 -13.93 12.68
C GLU A 106 -18.01 -14.41 12.18
N PRO A 107 -18.36 -15.71 12.31
CA PRO A 107 -19.54 -16.29 11.67
C PRO A 107 -20.88 -15.62 12.04
N ARG A 108 -21.08 -15.22 13.31
CA ARG A 108 -22.31 -14.52 13.74
C ARG A 108 -22.39 -13.13 13.13
N LEU A 109 -21.27 -12.39 13.14
CA LEU A 109 -21.18 -11.07 12.51
C LEU A 109 -21.44 -11.17 11.02
N ARG A 110 -20.82 -12.13 10.33
CA ARG A 110 -21.02 -12.34 8.89
C ARG A 110 -22.48 -12.65 8.55
N ALA A 111 -23.14 -13.53 9.31
CA ALA A 111 -24.55 -13.86 9.13
C ALA A 111 -25.45 -12.64 9.37
N ALA A 112 -25.17 -11.84 10.42
CA ALA A 112 -25.91 -10.63 10.73
C ALA A 112 -25.74 -9.56 9.62
N LEU A 113 -24.52 -9.39 9.09
CA LEU A 113 -24.26 -8.50 7.95
C LEU A 113 -24.98 -8.94 6.67
N GLY A 114 -25.05 -10.25 6.41
CA GLY A 114 -25.83 -10.78 5.29
C GLY A 114 -27.31 -10.37 5.39
N ARG A 115 -27.92 -10.57 6.57
CA ARG A 115 -29.31 -10.13 6.84
C ARG A 115 -29.49 -8.62 6.68
N LEU A 116 -28.53 -7.81 7.16
CA LEU A 116 -28.56 -6.35 7.01
C LEU A 116 -28.59 -5.93 5.53
N VAL A 117 -27.70 -6.50 4.71
CA VAL A 117 -27.61 -6.20 3.28
C VAL A 117 -28.89 -6.61 2.55
N GLU A 118 -29.47 -7.76 2.89
CA GLU A 118 -30.73 -8.23 2.31
C GLU A 118 -31.91 -7.34 2.72
N ALA A 119 -31.99 -6.95 4.02
CA ALA A 119 -33.02 -6.04 4.52
C ALA A 119 -32.96 -4.67 3.82
N HIS A 120 -31.77 -4.09 3.68
CA HIS A 120 -31.61 -2.82 2.95
C HIS A 120 -31.98 -2.96 1.47
N ARG A 121 -31.65 -4.08 0.82
CA ARG A 121 -32.04 -4.33 -0.58
C ARG A 121 -33.55 -4.42 -0.74
N ALA A 122 -34.24 -5.03 0.23
CA ALA A 122 -35.69 -5.16 0.22
C ALA A 122 -36.41 -3.84 0.55
N ASP A 123 -35.88 -3.06 1.50
CA ASP A 123 -36.42 -1.77 1.90
C ASP A 123 -35.30 -0.73 2.17
N PRO A 124 -34.83 -0.03 1.13
CA PRO A 124 -33.76 0.96 1.28
C PRO A 124 -34.12 2.18 2.15
N ARG A 125 -35.40 2.38 2.44
CA ARG A 125 -35.87 3.51 3.27
C ARG A 125 -36.17 3.12 4.71
N GLY A 126 -36.32 1.83 4.98
CA GLY A 126 -36.64 1.31 6.30
C GLY A 126 -35.47 0.58 6.99
N ALA A 127 -34.43 0.16 6.23
CA ALA A 127 -33.26 -0.52 6.77
C ALA A 127 -31.96 0.24 6.45
N PRO A 128 -30.99 0.33 7.39
CA PRO A 128 -29.75 1.06 7.17
C PRO A 128 -28.88 0.41 6.10
N ALA A 129 -28.18 1.23 5.31
CA ALA A 129 -27.17 0.76 4.37
C ALA A 129 -25.92 0.29 5.11
N LEU A 130 -25.21 -0.69 4.52
CA LEU A 130 -23.85 -1.05 4.90
C LEU A 130 -22.87 -0.37 3.93
N VAL A 131 -21.96 0.45 4.45
CA VAL A 131 -20.95 1.15 3.65
C VAL A 131 -19.56 0.90 4.19
N SER A 132 -18.59 0.63 3.33
CA SER A 132 -17.18 0.59 3.74
C SER A 132 -16.56 1.99 3.74
N GLU A 133 -15.45 2.16 4.47
CA GLU A 133 -14.69 3.42 4.48
C GLU A 133 -14.34 3.87 3.05
N THR A 134 -13.86 2.94 2.22
CA THR A 134 -13.45 3.24 0.85
C THR A 134 -14.64 3.61 -0.05
N ASP A 135 -15.78 2.91 0.08
CA ASP A 135 -16.99 3.22 -0.69
C ASP A 135 -17.58 4.57 -0.27
N LEU A 136 -17.56 4.87 1.04
CA LEU A 136 -17.98 6.17 1.57
C LEU A 136 -17.13 7.31 0.98
N VAL A 137 -15.81 7.13 0.95
CA VAL A 137 -14.89 8.10 0.35
C VAL A 137 -15.21 8.32 -1.12
N LEU A 138 -15.36 7.24 -1.92
CA LEU A 138 -15.66 7.36 -3.35
C LEU A 138 -17.01 8.00 -3.64
N ARG A 139 -18.01 7.79 -2.78
CA ARG A 139 -19.33 8.43 -2.92
C ARG A 139 -19.29 9.92 -2.64
N MET A 140 -18.51 10.33 -1.64
CA MET A 140 -18.49 11.71 -1.15
C MET A 140 -17.39 12.57 -1.78
N CYS A 141 -16.38 11.96 -2.43
CA CYS A 141 -15.25 12.68 -3.01
C CYS A 141 -15.71 13.63 -4.11
N PRO A 142 -15.46 14.96 -3.97
CA PRO A 142 -15.92 15.96 -4.94
C PRO A 142 -15.01 16.10 -6.16
N CYS A 143 -13.90 15.38 -6.20
CA CYS A 143 -12.82 15.54 -7.17
C CYS A 143 -12.45 14.23 -7.86
N PRO A 144 -11.67 14.27 -8.95
CA PRO A 144 -11.22 13.07 -9.65
C PRO A 144 -10.43 12.11 -8.74
N THR A 145 -10.77 10.82 -8.83
CA THR A 145 -10.13 9.74 -8.07
C THR A 145 -9.37 8.80 -9.00
N ILE A 146 -8.22 8.34 -8.56
CA ILE A 146 -7.36 7.39 -9.29
C ILE A 146 -7.22 6.13 -8.43
N GLY A 147 -7.91 5.06 -8.78
CA GLY A 147 -7.84 3.77 -8.10
C GLY A 147 -6.74 2.91 -8.69
N ILE A 148 -5.79 2.49 -7.87
CA ILE A 148 -4.66 1.65 -8.30
C ILE A 148 -4.74 0.30 -7.61
N THR A 149 -4.90 -0.75 -8.41
CA THR A 149 -4.96 -2.12 -7.94
C THR A 149 -4.03 -3.05 -8.71
N GLY A 150 -3.94 -4.27 -8.23
CA GLY A 150 -3.12 -5.35 -8.80
C GLY A 150 -2.63 -6.30 -7.72
N THR A 151 -1.87 -7.31 -8.10
CA THR A 151 -1.23 -8.23 -7.16
C THR A 151 0.02 -7.58 -6.56
N LYS A 152 0.96 -7.15 -7.37
CA LYS A 152 2.22 -6.50 -6.98
C LYS A 152 2.33 -5.10 -7.61
N GLY A 153 3.17 -4.23 -7.04
CA GLY A 153 3.45 -2.90 -7.60
C GLY A 153 2.48 -1.78 -7.21
N LYS A 154 1.35 -2.07 -6.58
CA LYS A 154 0.34 -1.07 -6.18
C LYS A 154 0.93 0.12 -5.43
N THR A 155 1.64 -0.13 -4.35
CA THR A 155 2.17 0.91 -3.46
C THR A 155 3.16 1.84 -4.18
N THR A 156 4.09 1.25 -4.95
CA THR A 156 5.06 2.04 -5.73
C THR A 156 4.35 2.86 -6.79
N THR A 157 3.40 2.25 -7.53
CA THR A 157 2.64 2.96 -8.56
C THR A 157 1.79 4.09 -7.95
N SER A 158 1.11 3.85 -6.84
CA SER A 158 0.28 4.87 -6.16
C SER A 158 1.13 6.03 -5.65
N SER A 159 2.24 5.75 -4.99
CA SER A 159 3.14 6.77 -4.47
C SER A 159 3.80 7.58 -5.58
N LEU A 160 4.27 6.91 -6.65
CA LEU A 160 4.84 7.60 -7.80
C LEU A 160 3.78 8.43 -8.53
N THR A 161 2.56 7.91 -8.73
CA THR A 161 1.45 8.66 -9.32
C THR A 161 1.16 9.94 -8.53
N ALA A 162 1.06 9.85 -7.21
CA ALA A 162 0.86 11.01 -6.36
C ALA A 162 2.03 12.02 -6.51
N ALA A 163 3.28 11.55 -6.47
CA ALA A 163 4.46 12.39 -6.66
C ALA A 163 4.49 13.11 -8.03
N LEU A 164 4.04 12.43 -9.10
CA LEU A 164 3.90 13.06 -10.39
C LEU A 164 2.81 14.13 -10.39
N LEU A 165 1.63 13.81 -9.86
CA LEU A 165 0.48 14.73 -9.84
C LEU A 165 0.71 15.97 -8.98
N THR A 166 1.53 15.93 -7.94
CA THR A 166 1.92 17.10 -7.13
C THR A 166 2.71 18.15 -7.92
N GLN A 167 3.21 17.84 -9.13
CA GLN A 167 3.83 18.82 -10.01
C GLN A 167 2.81 19.80 -10.64
N ASP A 168 1.53 19.53 -10.48
CA ASP A 168 0.45 20.43 -10.85
C ASP A 168 -0.09 21.13 -9.59
N ARG A 169 0.50 22.26 -9.26
CA ARG A 169 0.16 23.03 -8.04
C ARG A 169 -1.28 23.53 -8.00
N ALA A 170 -1.94 23.64 -9.14
CA ALA A 170 -3.35 24.05 -9.23
C ALA A 170 -4.29 22.93 -8.76
N HIS A 171 -3.81 21.68 -8.78
CA HIS A 171 -4.59 20.50 -8.45
C HIS A 171 -3.83 19.63 -7.42
N PRO A 172 -3.95 19.94 -6.13
CA PRO A 172 -3.25 19.19 -5.09
C PRO A 172 -3.59 17.71 -5.12
N ALA A 173 -2.57 16.84 -5.03
CA ALA A 173 -2.77 15.40 -4.99
C ALA A 173 -2.70 14.86 -3.56
N ILE A 174 -3.64 13.98 -3.21
CA ILE A 174 -3.69 13.29 -1.91
C ILE A 174 -3.59 11.79 -2.17
N LEU A 175 -2.77 11.11 -1.37
CA LEU A 175 -2.55 9.67 -1.44
C LEU A 175 -3.15 8.98 -0.21
N GLY A 176 -3.89 7.89 -0.43
CA GLY A 176 -4.44 7.09 0.67
C GLY A 176 -5.01 5.75 0.22
N GLY A 177 -5.95 5.23 1.00
CA GLY A 177 -6.56 3.91 0.79
C GLY A 177 -5.90 2.82 1.62
N ASN A 178 -5.44 1.74 0.98
CA ASN A 178 -4.74 0.66 1.68
C ASN A 178 -3.40 1.08 2.30
N ILE A 179 -2.90 2.24 1.92
CA ILE A 179 -1.66 2.87 2.42
C ILE A 179 -1.95 4.28 2.95
N GLY A 180 -1.02 4.81 3.74
CA GLY A 180 -1.13 6.17 4.26
C GLY A 180 -2.24 6.36 5.30
N ILE A 181 -2.79 7.55 5.36
CA ILE A 181 -3.87 7.95 6.28
C ILE A 181 -5.22 7.51 5.69
N PRO A 182 -6.19 7.05 6.52
CA PRO A 182 -7.54 6.81 6.06
C PRO A 182 -8.14 8.06 5.41
N LEU A 183 -8.61 7.91 4.17
CA LEU A 183 -9.07 9.07 3.38
C LEU A 183 -10.33 9.73 3.95
N VAL A 184 -11.12 9.01 4.72
CA VAL A 184 -12.31 9.56 5.39
C VAL A 184 -11.96 10.74 6.32
N GLU A 185 -10.78 10.74 6.94
CA GLU A 185 -10.32 11.85 7.79
C GLU A 185 -10.02 13.14 6.99
N ARG A 186 -9.80 13.01 5.68
CA ARG A 186 -9.48 14.13 4.79
C ARG A 186 -10.67 14.60 3.94
N LEU A 187 -11.81 13.88 4.01
CA LEU A 187 -12.97 14.14 3.12
C LEU A 187 -13.47 15.58 3.18
N THR A 188 -13.52 16.16 4.36
CA THR A 188 -14.03 17.54 4.56
C THR A 188 -13.07 18.61 4.04
N GLU A 189 -11.81 18.27 3.77
CA GLU A 189 -10.81 19.19 3.21
C GLU A 189 -10.82 19.17 1.67
N LEU A 190 -11.43 18.13 1.05
CA LEU A 190 -11.40 17.96 -0.39
C LEU A 190 -12.29 18.98 -1.11
N THR A 191 -11.77 19.53 -2.19
CA THR A 191 -12.46 20.42 -3.12
C THR A 191 -12.38 19.83 -4.54
N PRO A 192 -13.18 20.30 -5.51
CA PRO A 192 -13.14 19.81 -6.90
C PRO A 192 -11.77 19.89 -7.58
N GLU A 193 -10.89 20.77 -7.11
CA GLU A 193 -9.54 20.96 -7.64
C GLU A 193 -8.57 19.85 -7.23
N HIS A 194 -8.86 19.13 -6.15
CA HIS A 194 -7.99 18.05 -5.69
C HIS A 194 -7.99 16.86 -6.66
N ARG A 195 -7.00 15.99 -6.50
CA ARG A 195 -6.91 14.66 -7.12
C ARG A 195 -6.58 13.64 -6.04
N VAL A 196 -7.35 12.57 -5.95
CA VAL A 196 -7.16 11.57 -4.88
C VAL A 196 -6.65 10.28 -5.49
N VAL A 197 -5.44 9.88 -5.13
CA VAL A 197 -4.82 8.61 -5.51
C VAL A 197 -5.11 7.58 -4.43
N ILE A 198 -5.77 6.48 -4.79
CA ILE A 198 -6.26 5.47 -3.86
C ILE A 198 -5.63 4.12 -4.18
N GLU A 199 -4.78 3.61 -3.30
CA GLU A 199 -4.37 2.22 -3.38
C GLU A 199 -5.53 1.32 -2.97
N LEU A 200 -5.91 0.37 -3.82
CA LEU A 200 -7.05 -0.53 -3.60
C LEU A 200 -6.59 -1.99 -3.48
N SER A 201 -6.79 -2.56 -2.28
CA SER A 201 -6.56 -3.98 -2.00
C SER A 201 -7.73 -4.84 -2.46
N GLU A 202 -7.55 -6.16 -2.44
CA GLU A 202 -8.61 -7.14 -2.69
C GLU A 202 -9.70 -7.17 -1.62
N LEU A 203 -9.41 -6.61 -0.43
CA LEU A 203 -10.42 -6.48 0.64
C LEU A 203 -11.39 -5.32 0.38
N GLN A 204 -10.91 -4.24 -0.24
CA GLN A 204 -11.70 -3.04 -0.48
C GLN A 204 -12.61 -3.19 -1.71
N LEU A 205 -12.12 -3.82 -2.77
CA LEU A 205 -12.84 -3.91 -4.05
C LEU A 205 -14.25 -4.51 -3.96
N PRO A 206 -14.52 -5.59 -3.21
CA PRO A 206 -15.87 -6.15 -3.11
C PRO A 206 -16.88 -5.25 -2.40
N THR A 207 -16.40 -4.27 -1.64
CA THR A 207 -17.25 -3.35 -0.88
C THR A 207 -17.65 -2.11 -1.69
N LEU A 208 -17.10 -1.93 -2.88
CA LEU A 208 -17.34 -0.77 -3.71
C LEU A 208 -18.68 -0.86 -4.44
N SER A 209 -19.42 0.22 -4.40
CA SER A 209 -20.62 0.46 -5.22
C SER A 209 -20.38 1.53 -6.29
N ARG A 210 -19.37 2.38 -6.09
CA ARG A 210 -18.90 3.37 -7.07
C ARG A 210 -17.43 3.11 -7.39
N GLY A 211 -17.05 3.37 -8.65
CA GLY A 211 -15.68 3.29 -9.12
C GLY A 211 -14.93 4.60 -9.01
N THR A 212 -13.73 4.58 -9.55
CA THR A 212 -12.85 5.75 -9.63
C THR A 212 -12.92 6.39 -11.03
N THR A 213 -12.47 7.65 -11.14
CA THR A 213 -12.34 8.33 -12.44
C THR A 213 -11.33 7.62 -13.33
N VAL A 214 -10.19 7.23 -12.77
CA VAL A 214 -9.20 6.40 -13.47
C VAL A 214 -8.97 5.13 -12.68
N ALA A 215 -9.02 3.97 -13.36
CA ALA A 215 -8.69 2.67 -12.78
C ALA A 215 -7.38 2.16 -13.38
N VAL A 216 -6.39 1.89 -12.53
CA VAL A 216 -5.05 1.44 -12.92
C VAL A 216 -4.81 0.01 -12.47
N TYR A 217 -4.37 -0.84 -13.37
CA TYR A 217 -4.02 -2.24 -13.10
C TYR A 217 -2.54 -2.49 -13.33
N THR A 218 -1.83 -2.87 -12.27
CA THR A 218 -0.40 -3.20 -12.38
C THR A 218 -0.17 -4.61 -12.94
N ASN A 219 -0.75 -5.61 -12.30
CA ASN A 219 -0.77 -7.02 -12.74
C ASN A 219 -1.84 -7.78 -11.93
N VAL A 220 -2.35 -8.89 -12.48
CA VAL A 220 -3.34 -9.74 -11.80
C VAL A 220 -2.92 -11.20 -11.91
N THR A 221 -2.08 -11.64 -11.00
CA THR A 221 -1.58 -13.03 -10.94
C THR A 221 -2.40 -13.86 -9.96
N SER A 222 -1.82 -14.26 -8.85
CA SER A 222 -2.50 -14.96 -7.74
C SER A 222 -1.93 -14.49 -6.40
N ASP A 223 -2.81 -14.26 -5.43
CA ASP A 223 -2.47 -13.93 -4.06
C ASP A 223 -3.67 -14.26 -3.16
N HIS A 224 -3.44 -14.41 -1.84
CA HIS A 224 -4.50 -14.61 -0.84
C HIS A 224 -5.53 -15.71 -1.20
N LEU A 225 -5.07 -16.86 -1.74
CA LEU A 225 -5.94 -17.97 -2.11
C LEU A 225 -6.60 -18.64 -0.91
N ASP A 226 -5.98 -18.55 0.26
CA ASP A 226 -6.56 -18.91 1.56
C ASP A 226 -7.89 -18.18 1.83
N ARG A 227 -8.01 -16.96 1.36
CA ARG A 227 -9.21 -16.11 1.52
C ARG A 227 -10.19 -16.24 0.36
N HIS A 228 -9.69 -16.28 -0.86
CA HIS A 228 -10.54 -16.28 -2.07
C HIS A 228 -10.92 -17.68 -2.55
N GLY A 229 -10.27 -18.71 -2.04
CA GLY A 229 -10.52 -20.10 -2.39
C GLY A 229 -10.05 -20.51 -3.80
N SER A 230 -10.00 -19.59 -4.76
CA SER A 230 -9.53 -19.87 -6.12
C SER A 230 -8.94 -18.63 -6.82
N VAL A 231 -8.10 -18.89 -7.82
CA VAL A 231 -7.55 -17.83 -8.71
C VAL A 231 -8.67 -17.10 -9.48
N ALA A 232 -9.70 -17.83 -9.88
CA ALA A 232 -10.85 -17.27 -10.60
C ALA A 232 -11.61 -16.28 -9.71
N ALA A 233 -11.88 -16.63 -8.45
CA ALA A 233 -12.53 -15.74 -7.49
C ALA A 233 -11.66 -14.49 -7.20
N TYR A 234 -10.35 -14.65 -7.02
CA TYR A 234 -9.44 -13.52 -6.86
C TYR A 234 -9.47 -12.56 -8.06
N ARG A 235 -9.45 -13.10 -9.29
CA ARG A 235 -9.55 -12.31 -10.53
C ARG A 235 -10.90 -11.60 -10.65
N ALA A 236 -12.00 -12.25 -10.29
CA ALA A 236 -13.33 -11.64 -10.26
C ALA A 236 -13.38 -10.44 -9.30
N VAL A 237 -12.79 -10.56 -8.11
CA VAL A 237 -12.67 -9.45 -7.17
C VAL A 237 -11.87 -8.29 -7.78
N LYS A 238 -10.74 -8.56 -8.44
CA LYS A 238 -9.94 -7.50 -9.09
C LYS A 238 -10.69 -6.82 -10.24
N ARG A 239 -11.45 -7.56 -11.03
CA ARG A 239 -12.25 -7.05 -12.16
C ARG A 239 -13.24 -5.96 -11.73
N ARG A 240 -13.71 -5.98 -10.47
CA ARG A 240 -14.71 -5.06 -9.93
C ARG A 240 -14.39 -3.58 -10.18
N LEU A 241 -13.14 -3.15 -10.01
CA LEU A 241 -12.75 -1.76 -10.23
C LEU A 241 -12.93 -1.32 -11.71
N ALA A 242 -12.62 -2.20 -12.66
CA ALA A 242 -12.81 -1.92 -14.08
C ALA A 242 -14.28 -1.90 -14.47
N GLU A 243 -15.13 -2.69 -13.82
CA GLU A 243 -16.59 -2.68 -14.03
C GLU A 243 -17.25 -1.38 -13.55
N LEU A 244 -16.68 -0.76 -12.51
CA LEU A 244 -17.23 0.41 -11.87
C LEU A 244 -16.58 1.74 -12.31
N VAL A 245 -15.51 1.71 -13.13
CA VAL A 245 -14.81 2.93 -13.56
C VAL A 245 -15.78 3.93 -14.20
N ASP A 246 -15.55 5.22 -13.95
CA ASP A 246 -16.32 6.29 -14.60
C ASP A 246 -16.19 6.19 -16.13
N PRO A 247 -17.29 6.08 -16.89
CA PRO A 247 -17.25 6.03 -18.35
C PRO A 247 -16.58 7.25 -19.02
N ALA A 248 -16.59 8.40 -18.36
CA ALA A 248 -15.88 9.60 -18.83
C ALA A 248 -14.40 9.62 -18.42
N GLY A 249 -13.97 8.64 -17.63
CA GLY A 249 -12.60 8.47 -17.16
C GLY A 249 -11.73 7.61 -18.05
N ALA A 250 -10.91 6.74 -17.46
CA ALA A 250 -10.04 5.84 -18.21
C ALA A 250 -9.67 4.54 -17.45
N LEU A 251 -9.39 3.48 -18.20
CA LEU A 251 -8.68 2.29 -17.75
C LEU A 251 -7.21 2.39 -18.16
N VAL A 252 -6.29 2.27 -17.20
CA VAL A 252 -4.83 2.18 -17.46
C VAL A 252 -4.41 0.73 -17.21
N LEU A 253 -4.06 0.01 -18.28
CA LEU A 253 -3.89 -1.43 -18.26
C LEU A 253 -2.48 -1.86 -18.66
N ASN A 254 -1.90 -2.77 -17.88
CA ASN A 254 -0.66 -3.45 -18.24
C ASN A 254 -0.89 -4.44 -19.39
N ALA A 255 -0.38 -4.14 -20.58
CA ALA A 255 -0.52 -5.00 -21.74
C ALA A 255 0.36 -6.27 -21.69
N GLU A 256 1.33 -6.33 -20.79
CA GLU A 256 2.17 -7.53 -20.56
C GLU A 256 1.49 -8.53 -19.60
N ASP A 257 0.43 -8.12 -18.89
CA ASP A 257 -0.36 -9.01 -18.03
C ASP A 257 -1.66 -9.38 -18.74
N PRO A 258 -1.84 -10.64 -19.14
CA PRO A 258 -2.99 -11.05 -19.95
C PRO A 258 -4.34 -10.87 -19.24
N VAL A 259 -4.36 -10.93 -17.89
CA VAL A 259 -5.61 -10.74 -17.13
C VAL A 259 -5.96 -9.24 -17.06
N ALA A 260 -4.98 -8.38 -16.84
CA ALA A 260 -5.20 -6.93 -16.87
C ALA A 260 -5.58 -6.46 -18.30
N ALA A 261 -4.87 -6.94 -19.32
CA ALA A 261 -5.15 -6.60 -20.73
C ALA A 261 -6.57 -6.98 -21.15
N ALA A 262 -7.07 -8.14 -20.74
CA ALA A 262 -8.43 -8.61 -21.05
C ALA A 262 -9.54 -7.71 -20.48
N LEU A 263 -9.25 -6.86 -19.49
CA LEU A 263 -10.23 -5.90 -18.96
C LEU A 263 -10.64 -4.83 -19.98
N ALA A 264 -9.86 -4.63 -21.04
CA ALA A 264 -10.22 -3.76 -22.16
C ALA A 264 -11.52 -4.22 -22.87
N GLU A 265 -11.82 -5.51 -22.84
CA GLU A 265 -13.04 -6.09 -23.44
C GLU A 265 -14.32 -5.63 -22.75
N LEU A 266 -14.25 -5.15 -21.51
CA LEU A 266 -15.39 -4.58 -20.78
C LEU A 266 -15.95 -3.31 -21.46
N ARG A 267 -15.11 -2.55 -22.14
CA ARG A 267 -15.49 -1.29 -22.80
C ARG A 267 -16.21 -0.29 -21.89
N THR A 268 -15.89 -0.30 -20.62
CA THR A 268 -16.50 0.56 -19.60
C THR A 268 -16.03 2.00 -19.71
N ALA A 269 -14.76 2.22 -20.13
CA ALA A 269 -14.14 3.53 -20.33
C ALA A 269 -13.04 3.45 -21.41
N PRO A 270 -12.52 4.60 -21.91
CA PRO A 270 -11.33 4.63 -22.76
C PRO A 270 -10.14 3.91 -22.13
N VAL A 271 -9.35 3.22 -22.94
CA VAL A 271 -8.22 2.40 -22.50
C VAL A 271 -6.90 3.04 -22.88
N VAL A 272 -6.00 3.20 -21.91
CA VAL A 272 -4.59 3.50 -22.10
C VAL A 272 -3.78 2.27 -21.69
N THR A 273 -3.07 1.68 -22.63
CA THR A 273 -2.21 0.54 -22.34
C THR A 273 -0.79 0.99 -22.01
N TYR A 274 -0.06 0.19 -21.22
CA TYR A 274 1.37 0.38 -21.05
C TYR A 274 2.11 -0.97 -21.04
N ARG A 275 3.36 -0.96 -21.52
CA ARG A 275 4.25 -2.14 -21.54
C ARG A 275 5.71 -1.73 -21.65
N ARG A 276 6.64 -2.60 -21.26
CA ARG A 276 8.08 -2.33 -21.31
C ARG A 276 8.70 -2.48 -22.71
N GLU A 277 7.89 -2.77 -23.70
CA GLU A 277 8.23 -2.77 -25.12
C GLU A 277 7.70 -1.50 -25.81
N ARG A 278 7.90 -1.43 -27.12
CA ARG A 278 7.36 -0.35 -27.97
C ARG A 278 5.86 -0.13 -27.69
N PRO A 279 5.41 1.13 -27.49
CA PRO A 279 4.02 1.40 -27.14
C PRO A 279 3.02 0.96 -28.20
N LEU A 280 1.84 0.52 -27.76
CA LEU A 280 0.68 0.40 -28.62
C LEU A 280 0.10 1.80 -28.89
N PRO A 281 -0.65 2.03 -30.00
CA PRO A 281 -1.35 3.28 -30.23
C PRO A 281 -2.26 3.66 -29.05
N GLY A 282 -2.22 4.90 -28.60
CA GLY A 282 -2.95 5.37 -27.43
C GLY A 282 -2.32 5.01 -26.07
N GLY A 283 -1.12 4.43 -26.06
CA GLY A 283 -0.49 3.93 -24.85
C GLY A 283 0.92 4.45 -24.60
N LEU A 284 1.58 3.85 -23.58
CA LEU A 284 2.97 4.10 -23.22
C LEU A 284 3.81 2.85 -23.39
N GLY A 285 5.09 3.06 -23.64
CA GLY A 285 6.05 1.95 -23.73
C GLY A 285 7.49 2.43 -23.61
N VAL A 286 8.39 1.50 -23.95
CA VAL A 286 9.84 1.74 -23.97
C VAL A 286 10.35 1.59 -25.40
N GLU A 287 11.10 2.60 -25.88
CA GLU A 287 11.76 2.58 -27.18
C GLU A 287 13.14 3.23 -27.02
N ASP A 288 14.20 2.57 -27.47
CA ASP A 288 15.60 3.05 -27.39
C ASP A 288 16.01 3.52 -25.98
N GLY A 289 15.58 2.82 -24.94
CA GLY A 289 15.88 3.17 -23.54
C GLY A 289 15.11 4.38 -23.00
N TRP A 290 14.07 4.85 -23.71
CA TRP A 290 13.20 5.94 -23.30
C TRP A 290 11.79 5.44 -22.97
N ILE A 291 11.18 6.02 -21.96
CA ILE A 291 9.73 5.98 -21.79
C ILE A 291 9.12 6.90 -22.83
N VAL A 292 8.22 6.36 -23.66
CA VAL A 292 7.56 7.07 -24.76
C VAL A 292 6.05 6.92 -24.71
N ALA A 293 5.31 7.92 -25.18
CA ALA A 293 3.86 7.88 -25.34
C ALA A 293 3.48 7.94 -26.82
N ALA A 294 2.50 7.12 -27.22
CA ALA A 294 1.99 7.00 -28.58
C ALA A 294 0.54 7.50 -28.66
N GLY A 295 0.33 8.82 -28.54
CA GLY A 295 -0.99 9.45 -28.75
C GLY A 295 -1.95 9.31 -27.56
N VAL A 296 -1.47 9.41 -26.33
CA VAL A 296 -2.32 9.45 -25.13
C VAL A 296 -3.10 10.77 -25.09
N GLU A 297 -4.43 10.67 -24.98
CA GLU A 297 -5.30 11.83 -24.89
C GLU A 297 -5.57 12.21 -23.42
N ARG A 298 -5.79 13.50 -23.18
CA ARG A 298 -6.21 14.01 -21.87
C ARG A 298 -7.66 13.64 -21.58
N LEU A 299 -7.98 13.45 -20.31
CA LEU A 299 -9.36 13.36 -19.85
C LEU A 299 -10.11 14.68 -20.15
N ARG A 300 -11.37 14.59 -20.52
CA ARG A 300 -12.22 15.77 -20.75
C ARG A 300 -12.29 16.69 -19.53
N LEU A 301 -12.41 16.11 -18.35
CA LEU A 301 -12.41 16.86 -17.07
C LEU A 301 -11.06 17.54 -16.76
N ALA A 302 -9.97 17.14 -17.41
CA ALA A 302 -8.66 17.81 -17.33
C ALA A 302 -8.41 18.81 -18.49
N GLY A 303 -9.48 19.24 -19.18
CA GLY A 303 -9.39 20.21 -20.26
C GLY A 303 -9.28 19.60 -21.66
N GLY A 304 -9.35 18.28 -21.80
CA GLY A 304 -9.30 17.57 -23.10
C GLY A 304 -8.00 17.79 -23.90
N GLY A 305 -7.95 17.21 -25.10
CA GLY A 305 -6.83 17.37 -26.04
C GLY A 305 -5.69 16.36 -25.85
N ALA A 306 -4.65 16.46 -26.68
CA ALA A 306 -3.51 15.55 -26.65
C ALA A 306 -2.59 15.81 -25.44
N ALA A 307 -1.96 14.75 -24.93
CA ALA A 307 -0.95 14.86 -23.89
C ALA A 307 0.24 15.72 -24.36
N GLN A 308 0.80 16.49 -23.43
CA GLN A 308 1.95 17.37 -23.72
C GLN A 308 3.26 16.55 -23.71
N VAL A 309 3.49 15.79 -24.76
CA VAL A 309 4.76 15.13 -25.06
C VAL A 309 5.45 15.82 -26.22
N GLY A 310 6.79 15.77 -26.26
CA GLY A 310 7.56 16.34 -27.36
C GLY A 310 7.24 15.64 -28.71
N ARG A 311 7.79 16.19 -29.82
CA ARG A 311 7.57 15.66 -31.18
C ARG A 311 7.88 14.16 -31.35
N SER A 312 8.81 13.61 -30.55
CA SER A 312 9.16 12.19 -30.54
C SER A 312 8.30 11.34 -29.59
N GLY A 313 7.35 11.95 -28.88
CA GLY A 313 6.62 11.26 -27.81
C GLY A 313 7.46 10.87 -26.57
N ARG A 314 8.74 11.24 -26.55
CA ARG A 314 9.69 10.90 -25.47
C ARG A 314 9.37 11.66 -24.19
N ILE A 315 9.35 10.92 -23.08
CA ILE A 315 9.06 11.46 -21.73
C ILE A 315 10.36 11.56 -20.93
N MET A 316 11.04 10.41 -20.70
CA MET A 316 12.29 10.37 -19.95
C MET A 316 13.11 9.12 -20.30
N PRO A 317 14.45 9.18 -20.17
CA PRO A 317 15.29 7.98 -20.23
C PRO A 317 15.01 7.06 -19.03
N ILE A 318 14.98 5.76 -19.23
CA ILE A 318 14.84 4.77 -18.13
C ILE A 318 15.99 4.92 -17.12
N SER A 319 17.19 5.23 -17.59
CA SER A 319 18.38 5.41 -16.75
C SER A 319 18.27 6.54 -15.72
N GLU A 320 17.31 7.43 -15.88
CA GLU A 320 17.04 8.52 -14.91
C GLU A 320 16.01 8.15 -13.85
N LEU A 321 15.38 6.97 -13.92
CA LEU A 321 14.53 6.49 -12.84
C LEU A 321 15.38 6.21 -11.59
N ALA A 322 15.09 6.92 -10.50
CA ALA A 322 15.80 6.72 -9.24
C ALA A 322 15.49 5.37 -8.57
N ILE A 323 14.38 4.73 -8.91
CA ILE A 323 13.98 3.40 -8.45
C ILE A 323 14.39 2.33 -9.46
N PRO A 324 15.34 1.41 -9.12
CA PRO A 324 15.86 0.44 -10.06
C PRO A 324 14.93 -0.74 -10.31
N GLY A 325 15.16 -1.42 -11.44
CA GLY A 325 14.54 -2.69 -11.80
C GLY A 325 13.38 -2.58 -12.78
N ASP A 326 13.23 -3.61 -13.62
CA ASP A 326 12.23 -3.66 -14.70
C ASP A 326 10.78 -3.51 -14.21
N HIS A 327 10.47 -4.06 -13.03
CA HIS A 327 9.16 -3.89 -12.41
C HIS A 327 8.86 -2.43 -12.07
N ASN A 328 9.88 -1.62 -11.75
CA ASN A 328 9.73 -0.20 -11.50
C ASN A 328 9.60 0.62 -12.78
N VAL A 329 10.18 0.15 -13.89
CA VAL A 329 9.88 0.71 -15.23
C VAL A 329 8.39 0.53 -15.53
N SER A 330 7.83 -0.65 -15.29
CA SER A 330 6.38 -0.91 -15.45
C SER A 330 5.54 -0.01 -14.53
N ASN A 331 5.91 0.15 -13.25
CA ASN A 331 5.24 1.06 -12.32
C ASN A 331 5.31 2.53 -12.79
N ALA A 332 6.46 2.95 -13.34
CA ALA A 332 6.66 4.31 -13.87
C ALA A 332 5.83 4.56 -15.13
N LEU A 333 5.70 3.58 -16.02
CA LEU A 333 4.83 3.66 -17.19
C LEU A 333 3.37 3.85 -16.79
N ALA A 334 2.88 3.07 -15.81
CA ALA A 334 1.52 3.23 -15.28
C ALA A 334 1.28 4.62 -14.67
N ALA A 335 2.21 5.09 -13.83
CA ALA A 335 2.12 6.41 -13.21
C ALA A 335 2.20 7.55 -14.22
N ALA A 336 3.09 7.44 -15.24
CA ALA A 336 3.20 8.42 -16.32
C ALA A 336 1.94 8.46 -17.19
N ALA A 337 1.29 7.30 -17.43
CA ALA A 337 0.00 7.25 -18.14
C ALA A 337 -1.05 8.09 -17.42
N VAL A 338 -1.20 7.92 -16.10
CA VAL A 338 -2.11 8.75 -15.30
C VAL A 338 -1.72 10.24 -15.39
N ALA A 339 -0.45 10.56 -15.23
CA ALA A 339 0.01 11.96 -15.30
C ALA A 339 -0.32 12.63 -16.65
N LEU A 340 -0.18 11.90 -17.76
CA LEU A 340 -0.56 12.38 -19.09
C LEU A 340 -2.08 12.58 -19.23
N LEU A 341 -2.88 11.65 -18.70
CA LEU A 341 -4.34 11.77 -18.67
C LEU A 341 -4.79 13.06 -17.95
N PHE A 342 -4.06 13.49 -16.93
CA PHE A 342 -4.30 14.75 -16.22
C PHE A 342 -3.52 15.94 -16.78
N GLY A 343 -2.88 15.79 -17.95
CA GLY A 343 -2.30 16.88 -18.71
C GLY A 343 -0.92 17.37 -18.24
N LEU A 344 -0.19 16.58 -17.48
CA LEU A 344 1.18 16.91 -17.12
C LEU A 344 2.09 16.82 -18.35
N SER A 345 3.01 17.77 -18.48
CA SER A 345 4.03 17.74 -19.55
C SER A 345 5.11 16.68 -19.26
N ALA A 346 5.73 16.18 -20.31
CA ALA A 346 6.87 15.24 -20.20
C ALA A 346 7.97 15.75 -19.25
N GLY A 347 8.29 17.05 -19.30
CA GLY A 347 9.29 17.65 -18.42
C GLY A 347 8.91 17.64 -16.94
N LYS A 348 7.63 17.81 -16.59
CA LYS A 348 7.15 17.67 -15.21
C LYS A 348 7.24 16.20 -14.75
N ILE A 349 6.82 15.25 -15.59
CA ILE A 349 6.88 13.82 -15.32
C ILE A 349 8.33 13.40 -15.09
N ARG A 350 9.25 13.74 -16.00
CA ARG A 350 10.67 13.40 -15.90
C ARG A 350 11.29 13.89 -14.59
N ARG A 351 11.10 15.18 -14.24
CA ARG A 351 11.67 15.74 -13.00
C ARG A 351 11.17 15.00 -11.76
N ALA A 352 9.87 14.74 -11.67
CA ALA A 352 9.31 14.08 -10.50
C ALA A 352 9.70 12.61 -10.41
N ALA A 353 9.72 11.88 -11.52
CA ALA A 353 10.13 10.48 -11.55
C ALA A 353 11.62 10.29 -11.26
N ALA A 354 12.48 11.19 -11.74
CA ALA A 354 13.91 11.18 -11.43
C ALA A 354 14.20 11.54 -9.95
N ALA A 355 13.33 12.32 -9.32
CA ALA A 355 13.45 12.67 -7.90
C ALA A 355 12.77 11.66 -6.95
N PHE A 356 12.00 10.72 -7.48
CA PHE A 356 11.24 9.76 -6.66
C PHE A 356 12.13 8.65 -6.12
N ALA A 357 12.61 8.78 -4.89
CA ALA A 357 13.51 7.83 -4.23
C ALA A 357 12.87 6.49 -3.81
N GLY A 358 11.61 6.25 -4.15
CA GLY A 358 10.85 5.05 -3.75
C GLY A 358 9.85 5.33 -2.64
N VAL A 359 9.34 4.26 -2.06
CA VAL A 359 8.37 4.33 -0.96
C VAL A 359 9.12 4.20 0.35
N GLU A 360 8.87 5.12 1.27
CA GLU A 360 9.46 5.09 2.60
C GLU A 360 9.17 3.74 3.29
N HIS A 361 10.19 3.17 3.93
CA HIS A 361 10.13 1.87 4.60
C HIS A 361 9.84 0.66 3.71
N ARG A 362 9.97 0.77 2.38
CA ARG A 362 9.77 -0.34 1.43
C ARG A 362 10.94 -0.45 0.45
N LEU A 363 11.87 -1.35 0.73
CA LEU A 363 13.15 -1.49 0.02
C LEU A 363 13.84 -0.13 -0.18
N GLU A 364 13.65 0.77 0.76
CA GLU A 364 14.16 2.13 0.74
C GLU A 364 15.66 2.12 0.98
N GLN A 365 16.46 2.66 0.06
CA GLN A 365 17.88 2.85 0.31
C GLN A 365 18.07 4.09 1.19
N VAL A 366 18.43 3.86 2.46
CA VAL A 366 18.67 4.94 3.44
C VAL A 366 20.01 5.62 3.17
N ALA A 367 21.09 4.83 3.03
CA ALA A 367 22.43 5.34 2.78
C ALA A 367 23.36 4.25 2.24
N THR A 368 24.51 4.69 1.72
CA THR A 368 25.68 3.83 1.53
C THR A 368 26.85 4.44 2.30
N VAL A 369 27.35 3.71 3.30
CA VAL A 369 28.40 4.20 4.22
C VAL A 369 29.55 3.20 4.24
N GLY A 370 30.75 3.61 3.81
CA GLY A 370 31.96 2.76 3.82
C GLY A 370 31.80 1.46 3.01
N GLY A 371 31.11 1.52 1.85
CA GLY A 371 30.87 0.34 1.00
C GLY A 371 29.71 -0.56 1.46
N VAL A 372 29.04 -0.23 2.57
CA VAL A 372 27.84 -0.93 3.04
C VAL A 372 26.59 -0.12 2.68
N ARG A 373 25.67 -0.73 1.94
CA ARG A 373 24.37 -0.18 1.58
C ARG A 373 23.32 -0.61 2.61
N PHE A 374 22.57 0.33 3.16
CA PHE A 374 21.52 0.10 4.15
C PHE A 374 20.14 0.24 3.48
N ILE A 375 19.34 -0.82 3.56
CA ILE A 375 18.00 -0.91 2.97
C ILE A 375 16.96 -1.07 4.07
N ASN A 376 16.01 -0.16 4.09
CA ASN A 376 14.87 -0.16 5.00
C ASN A 376 13.64 -0.77 4.29
N ASP A 377 13.27 -1.97 4.69
CA ASP A 377 12.05 -2.65 4.26
C ASP A 377 11.18 -3.00 5.49
N SER A 378 11.05 -2.02 6.40
CA SER A 378 10.24 -2.19 7.62
C SER A 378 8.78 -2.56 7.34
N GLN A 379 8.24 -2.28 6.14
CA GLN A 379 6.95 -2.77 5.67
C GLN A 379 6.94 -4.27 5.32
N GLY A 380 8.09 -4.92 5.20
CA GLY A 380 8.24 -6.35 4.91
C GLY A 380 7.83 -7.24 6.09
N THR A 381 6.56 -7.17 6.51
CA THR A 381 6.04 -7.86 7.70
C THR A 381 5.47 -9.25 7.41
N GLN A 382 5.54 -9.71 6.16
CA GLN A 382 5.11 -11.04 5.72
C GLN A 382 6.28 -11.82 5.15
N PRO A 383 6.35 -13.15 5.31
CA PRO A 383 7.44 -13.98 4.81
C PRO A 383 7.72 -13.79 3.31
N ASP A 384 6.69 -13.74 2.48
CA ASP A 384 6.82 -13.54 1.03
C ASP A 384 7.47 -12.20 0.66
N ALA A 385 7.21 -11.14 1.44
CA ALA A 385 7.83 -9.85 1.23
C ALA A 385 9.34 -9.93 1.50
N VAL A 386 9.74 -10.59 2.60
CA VAL A 386 11.15 -10.80 2.95
C VAL A 386 11.86 -11.69 1.93
N ILE A 387 11.20 -12.74 1.43
CA ILE A 387 11.71 -13.58 0.35
C ILE A 387 11.99 -12.75 -0.91
N ALA A 388 11.06 -11.87 -1.27
CA ALA A 388 11.22 -10.97 -2.41
C ALA A 388 12.37 -9.97 -2.17
N ALA A 389 12.47 -9.41 -0.97
CA ALA A 389 13.53 -8.49 -0.57
C ALA A 389 14.93 -9.16 -0.63
N LEU A 390 15.06 -10.37 -0.10
CA LEU A 390 16.29 -11.15 -0.16
C LEU A 390 16.74 -11.44 -1.60
N ARG A 391 15.80 -11.65 -2.51
CA ARG A 391 16.08 -11.88 -3.94
C ARG A 391 16.48 -10.62 -4.70
N ALA A 392 16.08 -9.45 -4.20
CA ALA A 392 16.32 -8.17 -4.86
C ALA A 392 17.78 -7.69 -4.80
N PHE A 393 18.56 -8.19 -3.83
CA PHE A 393 19.93 -7.74 -3.62
C PHE A 393 20.94 -8.87 -3.77
N PRO A 394 22.14 -8.57 -4.35
CA PRO A 394 23.23 -9.53 -4.41
C PRO A 394 23.92 -9.68 -3.05
N ARG A 395 24.63 -10.80 -2.87
CA ARG A 395 25.55 -10.98 -1.75
C ARG A 395 26.83 -10.12 -1.93
N PRO A 396 27.48 -9.67 -0.83
CA PRO A 396 27.18 -9.98 0.57
C PRO A 396 25.92 -9.29 1.07
N LEU A 397 25.07 -10.03 1.81
CA LEU A 397 23.81 -9.55 2.37
C LEU A 397 23.66 -10.00 3.83
N VAL A 398 23.40 -9.05 4.72
CA VAL A 398 23.04 -9.29 6.12
C VAL A 398 21.57 -8.91 6.33
N LEU A 399 20.76 -9.87 6.75
CA LEU A 399 19.34 -9.67 7.04
C LEU A 399 19.14 -9.26 8.51
N ILE A 400 18.38 -8.20 8.77
CA ILE A 400 17.81 -7.90 10.10
C ILE A 400 16.33 -8.28 10.05
N ALA A 401 15.91 -9.24 10.92
CA ALA A 401 14.53 -9.73 10.96
C ALA A 401 14.03 -9.92 12.39
N GLY A 402 12.69 -10.04 12.54
CA GLY A 402 12.04 -10.26 13.83
C GLY A 402 11.15 -9.11 14.27
N GLY A 403 10.48 -9.32 15.37
CA GLY A 403 9.42 -8.48 15.91
C GLY A 403 8.34 -9.35 16.54
N ARG A 404 7.10 -8.87 16.62
CA ARG A 404 5.98 -9.61 17.21
C ARG A 404 5.57 -10.80 16.35
N ASP A 405 5.48 -11.96 16.94
CA ASP A 405 5.01 -13.18 16.25
C ASP A 405 3.53 -13.04 15.87
N LYS A 406 3.20 -13.46 14.66
CA LYS A 406 1.83 -13.44 14.10
C LYS A 406 1.28 -14.86 13.90
N GLY A 407 2.02 -15.89 14.24
CA GLY A 407 1.65 -17.30 13.99
C GLY A 407 1.57 -17.64 12.49
N VAL A 408 2.31 -16.93 11.62
CA VAL A 408 2.34 -17.21 10.19
C VAL A 408 3.34 -18.31 9.85
N ASP A 409 3.08 -19.05 8.77
CA ASP A 409 4.01 -20.06 8.27
C ASP A 409 5.29 -19.39 7.71
N LEU A 410 6.42 -19.69 8.35
CA LEU A 410 7.75 -19.18 8.00
C LEU A 410 8.60 -20.22 7.24
N SER A 411 8.07 -21.42 6.98
CA SER A 411 8.85 -22.55 6.43
C SER A 411 9.53 -22.23 5.10
N GLY A 412 8.88 -21.44 4.23
CA GLY A 412 9.45 -21.01 2.95
C GLY A 412 10.57 -19.98 3.06
N LEU A 413 10.70 -19.28 4.20
CA LEU A 413 11.69 -18.22 4.38
C LEU A 413 13.09 -18.77 4.66
N GLY A 414 13.20 -19.84 5.45
CA GLY A 414 14.49 -20.43 5.85
C GLY A 414 15.40 -20.79 4.69
N PRO A 415 14.96 -21.59 3.71
CA PRO A 415 15.78 -21.97 2.55
C PRO A 415 16.25 -20.77 1.71
N VAL A 416 15.40 -19.74 1.56
CA VAL A 416 15.77 -18.53 0.81
C VAL A 416 16.78 -17.70 1.58
N ALA A 417 16.63 -17.55 2.90
CA ALA A 417 17.61 -16.87 3.73
C ALA A 417 18.97 -17.55 3.66
N ALA A 418 19.04 -18.88 3.75
CA ALA A 418 20.29 -19.64 3.62
C ALA A 418 20.96 -19.47 2.25
N ALA A 419 20.19 -19.40 1.17
CA ALA A 419 20.72 -19.22 -0.18
C ALA A 419 21.16 -17.77 -0.46
N ARG A 420 20.57 -16.77 0.18
CA ARG A 420 20.71 -15.36 -0.21
C ARG A 420 21.42 -14.49 0.83
N ALA A 421 21.34 -14.80 2.13
CA ALA A 421 21.99 -14.04 3.18
C ALA A 421 23.32 -14.70 3.62
N ASP A 422 24.32 -13.88 3.93
CA ASP A 422 25.57 -14.32 4.55
C ASP A 422 25.41 -14.40 6.07
N ALA A 423 24.53 -13.56 6.63
CA ALA A 423 24.18 -13.59 8.04
C ALA A 423 22.75 -13.08 8.28
N ALA A 424 22.20 -13.42 9.44
CA ALA A 424 20.97 -12.86 9.96
C ALA A 424 21.18 -12.33 11.39
N VAL A 425 20.67 -11.15 11.67
CA VAL A 425 20.62 -10.53 13.01
C VAL A 425 19.16 -10.40 13.42
N LEU A 426 18.77 -11.00 14.53
CA LEU A 426 17.39 -11.17 14.91
C LEU A 426 17.02 -10.36 16.13
N ILE A 427 15.81 -9.79 16.11
CA ILE A 427 15.30 -8.90 17.17
C ILE A 427 13.89 -9.31 17.60
N GLY A 428 13.47 -8.84 18.77
CA GLY A 428 12.10 -8.93 19.26
C GLY A 428 11.59 -10.33 19.59
N GLU A 429 10.29 -10.44 19.81
CA GLU A 429 9.61 -11.63 20.30
C GLU A 429 9.85 -12.88 19.41
N SER A 430 9.79 -12.74 18.10
CA SER A 430 10.03 -13.84 17.15
C SER A 430 11.51 -14.13 16.88
N GLY A 431 12.44 -13.35 17.46
CA GLY A 431 13.89 -13.52 17.27
C GLY A 431 14.38 -14.94 17.53
N PRO A 432 14.08 -15.58 18.68
CA PRO A 432 14.51 -16.94 19.00
C PRO A 432 14.00 -17.98 18.00
N SER A 433 12.73 -17.93 17.61
CA SER A 433 12.12 -18.90 16.67
C SER A 433 12.70 -18.75 15.26
N LEU A 434 12.93 -17.52 14.80
CA LEU A 434 13.61 -17.25 13.54
C LEU A 434 15.08 -17.69 13.57
N ALA A 435 15.77 -17.57 14.72
CA ALA A 435 17.14 -18.05 14.87
C ALA A 435 17.24 -19.55 14.66
N ASP A 436 16.33 -20.30 15.28
CA ASP A 436 16.25 -21.76 15.14
C ASP A 436 15.94 -22.16 13.70
N LEU A 437 14.99 -21.48 13.05
CA LEU A 437 14.65 -21.71 11.66
C LEU A 437 15.86 -21.49 10.74
N PHE A 438 16.55 -20.37 10.88
CA PHE A 438 17.65 -19.98 10.00
C PHE A 438 18.88 -20.86 10.20
N ARG A 439 19.22 -21.25 11.47
CA ARG A 439 20.30 -22.20 11.74
C ARG A 439 19.98 -23.58 11.14
N LYS A 440 18.77 -24.10 11.33
CA LYS A 440 18.31 -25.36 10.73
C LYS A 440 18.33 -25.33 9.21
N SER A 441 18.08 -24.18 8.61
CA SER A 441 18.10 -23.99 7.15
C SER A 441 19.48 -23.77 6.57
N GLY A 442 20.53 -23.58 7.41
CA GLY A 442 21.92 -23.46 6.96
C GLY A 442 22.40 -22.03 6.72
N VAL A 443 21.79 -21.00 7.34
CA VAL A 443 22.36 -19.64 7.34
C VAL A 443 23.70 -19.67 8.10
N ALA A 444 24.76 -19.19 7.46
CA ALA A 444 26.14 -19.36 7.95
C ALA A 444 26.40 -18.69 9.31
N ARG A 445 25.77 -17.53 9.56
CA ARG A 445 25.91 -16.78 10.81
C ARG A 445 24.54 -16.25 11.25
N VAL A 446 24.14 -16.56 12.49
CA VAL A 446 22.85 -16.16 13.07
C VAL A 446 23.09 -15.58 14.46
N GLU A 447 22.85 -14.29 14.59
CA GLU A 447 23.05 -13.52 15.82
C GLU A 447 21.70 -13.02 16.35
N GLN A 448 21.65 -12.62 17.61
CA GLN A 448 20.49 -11.97 18.25
C GLN A 448 20.94 -10.64 18.85
N ALA A 449 20.05 -9.65 18.79
CA ALA A 449 20.28 -8.34 19.36
C ALA A 449 19.09 -7.91 20.23
N ALA A 450 19.36 -7.21 21.33
CA ALA A 450 18.34 -6.75 22.26
C ALA A 450 17.59 -5.50 21.75
N SER A 451 18.17 -4.77 20.79
CA SER A 451 17.58 -3.56 20.22
C SER A 451 17.86 -3.46 18.72
N LEU A 452 17.06 -2.64 18.03
CA LEU A 452 17.29 -2.38 16.60
C LEU A 452 18.61 -1.62 16.37
N GLN A 453 19.03 -0.74 17.28
CA GLN A 453 20.31 -0.05 17.19
C GLN A 453 21.48 -1.05 17.22
N GLU A 454 21.46 -1.97 18.19
CA GLU A 454 22.46 -3.04 18.31
C GLU A 454 22.45 -3.95 17.08
N ALA A 455 21.27 -4.29 16.57
CA ALA A 455 21.15 -5.11 15.35
C ALA A 455 21.77 -4.42 14.13
N VAL A 456 21.59 -3.11 13.98
CA VAL A 456 22.17 -2.34 12.87
C VAL A 456 23.69 -2.24 13.01
N ASP A 457 24.19 -1.99 14.22
CA ASP A 457 25.64 -1.94 14.48
C ASP A 457 26.32 -3.29 14.22
N LEU A 458 25.72 -4.39 14.66
CA LEU A 458 26.21 -5.75 14.45
C LEU A 458 26.14 -6.15 12.96
N ALA A 459 25.02 -5.85 12.28
CA ALA A 459 24.87 -6.12 10.85
C ALA A 459 25.87 -5.33 10.01
N ASP A 460 26.18 -4.09 10.38
CA ASP A 460 27.22 -3.28 9.75
C ASP A 460 28.62 -3.91 9.91
N ALA A 461 28.94 -4.35 11.11
CA ALA A 461 30.23 -5.02 11.38
C ALA A 461 30.38 -6.28 10.52
N ILE A 462 29.37 -7.14 10.50
CA ILE A 462 29.36 -8.37 9.68
C ILE A 462 29.47 -8.04 8.18
N ALA A 463 28.75 -7.05 7.69
CA ALA A 463 28.81 -6.63 6.29
C ALA A 463 30.22 -6.15 5.89
N ARG A 464 30.90 -5.40 6.78
CA ARG A 464 32.30 -4.96 6.56
C ARG A 464 33.30 -6.11 6.59
N GLU A 465 33.14 -7.07 7.51
CA GLU A 465 33.94 -8.29 7.55
C GLU A 465 33.81 -9.05 6.21
N ALA A 466 32.60 -9.18 5.69
CA ALA A 466 32.35 -9.83 4.40
C ALA A 466 33.00 -9.08 3.21
N LEU A 467 32.98 -7.74 3.23
CA LEU A 467 33.68 -6.91 2.22
C LEU A 467 35.19 -7.09 2.31
N ALA A 468 35.78 -7.07 3.50
CA ALA A 468 37.23 -7.27 3.71
C ALA A 468 37.66 -8.66 3.26
N ALA A 469 36.90 -9.71 3.62
CA ALA A 469 37.17 -11.07 3.19
C ALA A 469 37.12 -11.22 1.66
N ARG A 470 36.21 -10.51 0.99
CA ARG A 470 36.08 -10.50 -0.46
C ARG A 470 37.26 -9.76 -1.12
N ALA A 471 37.68 -8.65 -0.56
CA ALA A 471 38.84 -7.87 -1.04
C ALA A 471 40.19 -8.65 -0.90
N ALA A 472 40.29 -9.49 0.15
CA ALA A 472 41.49 -10.31 0.41
C ALA A 472 41.59 -11.56 -0.49
N ARG A 473 40.57 -11.94 -1.24
CA ARG A 473 40.63 -13.07 -2.20
C ARG A 473 41.44 -12.67 -3.42
N PRO A 474 42.49 -13.42 -3.79
CA PRO A 474 43.27 -13.12 -4.99
C PRO A 474 42.36 -13.18 -6.21
N ALA A 475 42.51 -12.20 -7.12
CA ALA A 475 41.84 -12.20 -8.41
C ALA A 475 42.24 -13.47 -9.16
N GLN A 476 41.30 -14.36 -9.46
CA GLN A 476 41.54 -15.48 -10.35
C GLN A 476 41.88 -14.90 -11.73
N ALA A 477 43.12 -15.06 -12.14
CA ALA A 477 43.59 -14.65 -13.45
C ALA A 477 42.83 -15.43 -14.53
N GLY A 478 41.97 -14.74 -15.31
CA GLY A 478 41.35 -15.37 -16.48
C GLY A 478 39.95 -14.91 -16.91
N ALA A 479 39.31 -13.90 -16.29
CA ALA A 479 38.05 -13.40 -16.81
C ALA A 479 38.12 -11.89 -17.06
N GLY A 480 37.95 -11.50 -18.33
CA GLY A 480 38.01 -10.10 -18.77
C GLY A 480 37.10 -9.19 -17.98
N GLY A 481 37.62 -8.01 -17.61
CA GLY A 481 36.90 -6.84 -17.16
C GLY A 481 35.92 -7.05 -16.00
N GLN A 482 36.39 -7.44 -14.80
CA GLN A 482 35.52 -7.45 -13.62
C GLN A 482 35.21 -6.00 -13.19
N ALA A 483 33.94 -5.62 -13.26
CA ALA A 483 33.44 -4.42 -12.62
C ALA A 483 33.80 -4.44 -11.12
N ALA A 484 34.14 -3.28 -10.55
CA ALA A 484 34.46 -3.15 -9.13
C ALA A 484 33.42 -3.87 -8.27
N PRO A 485 33.84 -4.59 -7.21
CA PRO A 485 32.92 -5.35 -6.37
C PRO A 485 31.83 -4.40 -5.79
N GLY A 486 30.56 -4.74 -6.04
CA GLY A 486 29.41 -3.96 -5.54
C GLY A 486 29.36 -3.92 -3.99
N PRO A 487 28.62 -2.99 -3.41
CA PRO A 487 28.50 -2.82 -1.96
C PRO A 487 27.91 -4.07 -1.29
N ALA A 488 28.29 -4.30 -0.01
CA ALA A 488 27.52 -5.21 0.84
C ALA A 488 26.18 -4.57 1.21
N THR A 489 25.16 -5.39 1.49
CA THR A 489 23.83 -4.89 1.84
C THR A 489 23.45 -5.29 3.26
N VAL A 490 23.06 -4.33 4.09
CA VAL A 490 22.30 -4.54 5.34
C VAL A 490 20.84 -4.27 5.03
N LEU A 491 20.01 -5.31 5.17
CA LEU A 491 18.59 -5.28 4.84
C LEU A 491 17.74 -5.45 6.10
N LEU A 492 17.02 -4.41 6.51
CA LEU A 492 15.93 -4.56 7.48
C LEU A 492 14.69 -5.06 6.72
N SER A 493 14.28 -6.31 6.91
CA SER A 493 13.03 -6.88 6.38
C SER A 493 12.49 -7.91 7.37
N PRO A 494 11.56 -7.50 8.25
CA PRO A 494 11.34 -8.14 9.54
C PRO A 494 10.63 -9.49 9.53
N ALA A 495 9.79 -9.83 8.56
CA ALA A 495 8.85 -10.97 8.56
C ALA A 495 7.87 -10.98 9.75
N ALA A 496 7.80 -9.92 10.54
CA ALA A 496 7.04 -9.81 11.77
C ALA A 496 6.42 -8.42 11.94
N ALA A 497 5.37 -8.32 12.76
CA ALA A 497 4.83 -7.01 13.17
C ALA A 497 5.84 -6.29 14.07
N SER A 498 5.62 -4.98 14.29
CA SER A 498 6.52 -4.12 15.07
C SER A 498 6.06 -3.90 16.51
N PHE A 499 4.85 -4.31 16.87
CA PHE A 499 4.14 -3.90 18.09
C PHE A 499 4.71 -4.41 19.42
N ASP A 500 5.77 -5.22 19.39
CA ASP A 500 6.54 -5.63 20.57
C ASP A 500 7.60 -4.61 20.98
N MET A 501 8.15 -3.88 19.99
CA MET A 501 9.25 -2.94 20.23
C MET A 501 8.92 -1.52 19.75
N PHE A 502 7.94 -1.31 18.88
CA PHE A 502 7.59 -0.04 18.24
C PHE A 502 6.07 0.13 18.10
N ALA A 503 5.60 1.38 18.05
CA ALA A 503 4.19 1.69 17.86
C ALA A 503 3.63 1.13 16.52
N ASP A 504 4.44 1.17 15.46
CA ASP A 504 4.10 0.67 14.13
C ASP A 504 5.37 0.40 13.29
N TYR A 505 5.16 -0.04 12.04
CA TYR A 505 6.28 -0.29 11.11
C TYR A 505 7.01 1.01 10.71
N ALA A 506 6.33 2.16 10.71
CA ALA A 506 6.94 3.43 10.36
C ALA A 506 7.90 3.89 11.47
N ALA A 507 7.50 3.75 12.73
CA ALA A 507 8.37 4.00 13.89
C ALA A 507 9.61 3.09 13.86
N ARG A 508 9.46 1.79 13.54
CA ARG A 508 10.60 0.87 13.36
C ARG A 508 11.51 1.31 12.22
N GLY A 509 10.94 1.70 11.09
CA GLY A 509 11.69 2.17 9.93
C GLY A 509 12.41 3.50 10.20
N ALA A 510 11.80 4.42 10.92
CA ALA A 510 12.44 5.67 11.37
C ALA A 510 13.60 5.41 12.34
N ALA A 511 13.45 4.46 13.27
CA ALA A 511 14.51 4.03 14.18
C ALA A 511 15.69 3.41 13.42
N PHE A 512 15.43 2.59 12.37
CA PHE A 512 16.47 2.06 11.49
C PHE A 512 17.23 3.19 10.79
N ARG A 513 16.54 4.17 10.24
CA ARG A 513 17.16 5.35 9.59
C ARG A 513 18.07 6.09 10.58
N ALA A 514 17.57 6.37 11.80
CA ALA A 514 18.34 7.04 12.84
C ALA A 514 19.62 6.28 13.23
N ALA A 515 19.54 4.94 13.32
CA ALA A 515 20.68 4.07 13.59
C ALA A 515 21.74 4.15 12.47
N VAL A 516 21.31 4.11 11.20
CA VAL A 516 22.20 4.26 10.03
C VAL A 516 22.86 5.64 10.00
N GLU A 517 22.13 6.70 10.29
CA GLU A 517 22.67 8.06 10.39
C GLU A 517 23.70 8.18 11.51
N ALA A 518 23.49 7.49 12.65
CA ALA A 518 24.47 7.45 13.73
C ALA A 518 25.77 6.75 13.29
N ILE A 519 25.69 5.66 12.51
CA ILE A 519 26.88 5.03 11.91
C ILE A 519 27.59 6.01 10.97
N ALA A 520 26.85 6.71 10.10
CA ALA A 520 27.44 7.67 9.16
C ALA A 520 28.18 8.80 9.90
N ARG A 521 27.58 9.35 10.98
CA ARG A 521 28.22 10.39 11.82
C ARG A 521 29.48 9.88 12.50
N ARG A 522 29.45 8.70 13.15
CA ARG A 522 30.63 8.11 13.81
C ARG A 522 31.80 7.91 12.83
N ARG A 523 31.52 7.41 11.63
CA ARG A 523 32.56 7.23 10.60
C ARG A 523 33.11 8.53 10.07
N ALA A 524 32.28 9.57 9.90
CA ALA A 524 32.73 10.90 9.51
C ALA A 524 33.63 11.55 10.57
N ALA A 525 33.39 11.22 11.84
CA ALA A 525 34.21 11.69 12.98
C ALA A 525 35.50 10.85 13.18
N GLY A 526 35.70 9.78 12.42
CA GLY A 526 36.89 8.91 12.58
C GLY A 526 36.85 8.04 13.84
N GLU A 527 35.68 7.86 14.47
CA GLU A 527 35.54 7.07 15.68
C GLU A 527 35.56 5.55 15.33
N PRO A 528 36.29 4.72 16.12
CA PRO A 528 36.27 3.28 15.90
C PRO A 528 34.86 2.72 16.15
N SER A 529 34.48 1.73 15.34
CA SER A 529 33.23 0.98 15.55
C SER A 529 33.29 0.24 16.89
N ARG A 530 32.28 0.37 17.71
CA ARG A 530 32.11 -0.43 18.94
C ARG A 530 31.72 -1.84 18.59
#